data_4332eacfd65ba829ca5b0b63d95aea11
#
_entry.id   4332eacfd65ba829ca5b0b63d95aea11
#
_cell.length_a   1.000
_cell.length_b   1.000
_cell.length_c   1.000
_cell.angle_alpha   90.00
_cell.angle_beta   90.00
_cell.angle_gamma   90.00
#
_symmetry.space_group_name_H-M   'P 1'
#
loop_
_entity.id
_entity.type
_entity.pdbx_description
1 polymer ?
#
loop_
_entity_poly.entity_id
_entity_poly.type
_entity_poly.pdbx_seq_one_letter_code
_entity_poly.pdbx_strand_id
1 'polypeptide(L)'
;MRISLIGKVEMNMLTSKYFNMGKVVVTHGINEAMTENSRFAAEVNLSLQRYAVKDWGNLDDEDKQTNEEALKYPDDLYLLAAYETCKGKIWIITNRISENAGDNATTVCFPSER
;
A
#
# COMPACT_ATOMS: atom_id res chain seq x y z
N MET A 1 -17.82 -5.32 4.76
CA MET A 1 -16.83 -5.91 5.67
C MET A 1 -15.75 -4.90 6.00
N ARG A 2 -15.27 -4.91 7.19
CA ARG A 2 -14.34 -3.92 7.68
C ARG A 2 -12.98 -4.57 7.97
N ILE A 3 -11.89 -3.95 7.49
CA ILE A 3 -10.54 -4.40 7.82
C ILE A 3 -10.27 -4.18 9.30
N SER A 4 -9.75 -5.21 9.96
CA SER A 4 -9.24 -5.09 11.32
C SER A 4 -7.86 -4.43 11.30
N LEU A 5 -7.62 -3.48 12.21
CA LEU A 5 -6.30 -2.89 12.41
C LEU A 5 -5.47 -3.64 13.45
N ILE A 6 -5.99 -4.76 13.99
CA ILE A 6 -5.21 -5.62 14.89
C ILE A 6 -4.00 -6.14 14.11
N GLY A 7 -2.82 -5.96 14.65
CA GLY A 7 -1.58 -6.36 13.99
C GLY A 7 -1.06 -5.39 12.94
N LYS A 8 -1.66 -4.20 12.84
CA LYS A 8 -1.24 -3.15 11.91
C LYS A 8 -1.03 -1.83 12.66
N VAL A 9 -0.14 -1.00 12.13
CA VAL A 9 0.19 0.30 12.68
C VAL A 9 -0.17 1.36 11.66
N GLU A 10 -0.93 2.37 12.08
CA GLU A 10 -1.29 3.49 11.24
C GLU A 10 -0.08 4.42 11.09
N MET A 11 0.24 4.79 9.86
CA MET A 11 1.30 5.74 9.55
C MET A 11 0.74 7.15 9.47
N ASN A 12 1.65 8.13 9.59
CA ASN A 12 1.33 9.52 9.36
C ASN A 12 0.80 9.73 7.94
N MET A 13 0.00 10.78 7.80
CA MET A 13 -0.78 11.04 6.61
C MET A 13 0.07 11.21 5.37
N LEU A 14 -0.06 10.27 4.45
CA LEU A 14 0.36 10.39 3.07
C LEU A 14 -0.91 10.41 2.23
N THR A 15 -1.01 11.33 1.30
CA THR A 15 -2.15 11.42 0.41
C THR A 15 -1.69 11.35 -1.04
N SER A 16 -2.60 10.94 -1.92
CA SER A 16 -2.38 10.98 -3.35
C SER A 16 -3.41 11.92 -3.98
N LYS A 17 -2.98 12.68 -4.98
CA LYS A 17 -3.91 13.49 -5.79
C LYS A 17 -4.54 12.70 -6.93
N TYR A 18 -4.16 11.44 -7.10
CA TYR A 18 -4.65 10.59 -8.19
C TYR A 18 -5.72 9.61 -7.75
N PHE A 19 -5.73 9.24 -6.47
CA PHE A 19 -6.72 8.29 -5.94
C PHE A 19 -6.80 8.40 -4.40
N ASN A 20 -7.87 7.86 -3.85
CA ASN A 20 -8.08 7.89 -2.39
C ASN A 20 -7.34 6.73 -1.73
N MET A 21 -6.22 7.04 -1.07
CA MET A 21 -5.43 6.05 -0.33
C MET A 21 -6.10 5.64 0.98
N GLY A 22 -6.96 6.47 1.52
CA GLY A 22 -7.55 6.24 2.83
C GLY A 22 -6.51 6.22 3.94
N LYS A 23 -6.72 5.40 4.95
CA LYS A 23 -5.74 5.19 6.01
C LYS A 23 -4.54 4.42 5.47
N VAL A 24 -3.34 4.89 5.79
CA VAL A 24 -2.10 4.19 5.44
C VAL A 24 -1.62 3.44 6.67
N VAL A 25 -1.53 2.12 6.56
CA VAL A 25 -1.15 1.24 7.65
C VAL A 25 -0.03 0.31 7.21
N VAL A 26 0.74 -0.16 8.17
CA VAL A 26 1.76 -1.19 7.94
C VAL A 26 1.46 -2.39 8.84
N THR A 27 1.82 -3.58 8.39
CA THR A 27 1.71 -4.78 9.21
C THR A 27 2.70 -4.73 10.37
N HIS A 28 2.50 -5.61 11.37
CA HIS A 28 3.47 -5.74 12.47
C HIS A 28 4.87 -6.07 11.96
N GLY A 29 4.98 -6.98 10.98
CA GLY A 29 6.28 -7.35 10.42
C GLY A 29 6.99 -6.18 9.76
N ILE A 30 6.26 -5.37 8.99
CA ILE A 30 6.82 -4.16 8.38
C ILE A 30 7.23 -3.15 9.46
N ASN A 31 6.35 -2.91 10.45
CA ASN A 31 6.63 -1.95 11.52
C ASN A 31 7.88 -2.35 12.32
N GLU A 32 7.98 -3.62 12.68
CA GLU A 32 9.12 -4.15 13.41
C GLU A 32 10.42 -3.98 12.62
N ALA A 33 10.39 -4.33 11.33
CA ALA A 33 11.56 -4.18 10.45
C ALA A 33 11.96 -2.73 10.27
N MET A 34 10.99 -1.80 10.17
CA MET A 34 11.27 -0.37 10.09
C MET A 34 11.91 0.16 11.37
N THR A 35 11.45 -0.32 12.51
CA THR A 35 11.99 0.08 13.82
C THR A 35 13.43 -0.39 13.98
N GLU A 36 13.77 -1.57 13.49
CA GLU A 36 15.09 -2.17 13.64
C GLU A 36 16.09 -1.72 12.58
N ASN A 37 15.63 -1.22 11.44
CA ASN A 37 16.48 -0.94 10.28
C ASN A 37 16.06 0.37 9.62
N SER A 38 16.88 1.42 9.82
CA SER A 38 16.56 2.75 9.28
C SER A 38 16.59 2.80 7.75
N ARG A 39 17.44 2.00 7.10
CA ARG A 39 17.46 1.89 5.65
C ARG A 39 16.16 1.33 5.12
N PHE A 40 15.66 0.26 5.74
CA PHE A 40 14.39 -0.33 5.36
C PHE A 40 13.25 0.69 5.55
N ALA A 41 13.23 1.41 6.68
CA ALA A 41 12.23 2.44 6.94
C ALA A 41 12.21 3.50 5.83
N ALA A 42 13.39 3.96 5.41
CA ALA A 42 13.51 4.93 4.31
C ALA A 42 12.99 4.34 2.98
N GLU A 43 13.27 3.07 2.72
CA GLU A 43 12.80 2.39 1.51
C GLU A 43 11.28 2.22 1.49
N VAL A 44 10.67 1.92 2.63
CA VAL A 44 9.20 1.85 2.75
C VAL A 44 8.58 3.23 2.46
N ASN A 45 9.13 4.28 3.05
CA ASN A 45 8.62 5.63 2.82
C ASN A 45 8.76 6.05 1.36
N LEU A 46 9.89 5.75 0.73
CA LEU A 46 10.09 6.03 -0.68
C LEU A 46 9.11 5.25 -1.56
N SER A 47 8.88 3.99 -1.24
CA SER A 47 7.92 3.14 -1.97
C SER A 47 6.51 3.71 -1.89
N LEU A 48 6.09 4.19 -0.71
CA LEU A 48 4.80 4.84 -0.53
C LEU A 48 4.69 6.13 -1.35
N GLN A 49 5.75 6.92 -1.42
CA GLN A 49 5.76 8.14 -2.24
C GLN A 49 5.64 7.80 -3.73
N ARG A 50 6.33 6.75 -4.19
CA ARG A 50 6.21 6.27 -5.57
C ARG A 50 4.79 5.79 -5.85
N TYR A 51 4.22 5.03 -4.95
CA TYR A 51 2.86 4.53 -5.05
C TYR A 51 1.84 5.67 -5.18
N ALA A 52 2.00 6.72 -4.39
CA ALA A 52 1.09 7.87 -4.39
C ALA A 52 1.08 8.63 -5.73
N VAL A 53 2.12 8.48 -6.55
CA VAL A 53 2.18 9.10 -7.88
C VAL A 53 2.04 8.08 -9.01
N LYS A 54 1.46 6.93 -8.71
CA LYS A 54 1.17 5.85 -9.67
C LYS A 54 2.42 5.19 -10.26
N ASP A 55 3.53 5.21 -9.53
CA ASP A 55 4.70 4.40 -9.86
C ASP A 55 4.53 3.05 -9.16
N TRP A 56 4.06 2.07 -9.89
CA TRP A 56 3.65 0.78 -9.35
C TRP A 56 4.81 -0.19 -9.06
N GLY A 57 6.05 0.29 -9.23
CA GLY A 57 7.24 -0.49 -8.88
C GLY A 57 7.54 -1.62 -9.84
N ASN A 58 7.77 -2.81 -9.28
CA ASN A 58 8.28 -3.98 -10.01
C ASN A 58 7.19 -4.89 -10.57
N LEU A 59 6.01 -4.36 -10.83
CA LEU A 59 4.96 -5.11 -11.54
C LEU A 59 5.32 -5.24 -13.00
N ASP A 60 4.81 -6.29 -13.65
CA ASP A 60 4.85 -6.38 -15.12
C ASP A 60 3.84 -5.41 -15.74
N ASP A 61 3.91 -5.25 -17.06
CA ASP A 61 3.07 -4.27 -17.76
C ASP A 61 1.58 -4.61 -17.66
N GLU A 62 1.24 -5.89 -17.65
CA GLU A 62 -0.15 -6.34 -17.52
C GLU A 62 -0.73 -5.94 -16.15
N ASP A 63 0.03 -6.16 -15.07
CA ASP A 63 -0.41 -5.79 -13.73
C ASP A 63 -0.48 -4.27 -13.55
N LYS A 64 0.45 -3.53 -14.15
CA LYS A 64 0.39 -2.06 -14.16
C LYS A 64 -0.87 -1.57 -14.88
N GLN A 65 -1.22 -2.20 -15.99
CA GLN A 65 -2.43 -1.87 -16.74
C GLN A 65 -3.69 -2.18 -15.93
N THR A 66 -3.69 -3.26 -15.17
CA THR A 66 -4.79 -3.61 -14.26
C THR A 66 -5.03 -2.49 -13.24
N ASN A 67 -3.95 -1.93 -12.68
CA ASN A 67 -4.07 -0.79 -11.77
C ASN A 67 -4.65 0.44 -12.47
N GLU A 68 -4.16 0.77 -13.68
CA GLU A 68 -4.69 1.93 -14.44
C GLU A 68 -6.17 1.76 -14.75
N GLU A 69 -6.61 0.56 -15.07
CA GLU A 69 -8.03 0.27 -15.27
C GLU A 69 -8.84 0.43 -13.98
N ALA A 70 -8.29 -0.02 -12.85
CA ALA A 70 -8.97 0.08 -11.54
C ALA A 70 -9.23 1.54 -11.14
N LEU A 71 -8.36 2.48 -11.57
CA LEU A 71 -8.52 3.90 -11.24
C LEU A 71 -9.80 4.50 -11.86
N LYS A 72 -10.39 3.85 -12.86
CA LYS A 72 -11.66 4.28 -13.46
C LYS A 72 -12.87 3.99 -12.56
N TYR A 73 -12.69 3.22 -11.50
CA TYR A 73 -13.76 2.79 -10.58
C TYR A 73 -13.41 3.16 -9.15
N PRO A 74 -13.37 4.46 -8.81
CA PRO A 74 -12.87 4.93 -7.53
C PRO A 74 -13.67 4.44 -6.32
N ASP A 75 -14.95 4.10 -6.51
CA ASP A 75 -15.80 3.61 -5.41
C ASP A 75 -15.56 2.12 -5.10
N ASP A 76 -14.84 1.42 -5.96
CA ASP A 76 -14.56 0.00 -5.80
C ASP A 76 -13.10 -0.27 -6.12
N LEU A 77 -12.23 0.60 -5.66
CA LEU A 77 -10.82 0.60 -5.99
C LEU A 77 -10.10 -0.60 -5.37
N TYR A 78 -9.28 -1.26 -6.18
CA TYR A 78 -8.31 -2.24 -5.73
C TYR A 78 -7.01 -2.04 -6.51
N LEU A 79 -5.95 -1.69 -5.80
CA LEU A 79 -4.62 -1.49 -6.39
C LEU A 79 -3.61 -2.35 -5.65
N LEU A 80 -2.61 -2.84 -6.38
CA LEU A 80 -1.50 -3.58 -5.79
C LEU A 80 -0.22 -3.18 -6.50
N ALA A 81 0.82 -2.83 -5.73
CA ALA A 81 2.15 -2.55 -6.25
C ALA A 81 3.18 -3.35 -5.49
N ALA A 82 4.34 -3.57 -6.11
CA ALA A 82 5.44 -4.33 -5.53
C ALA A 82 6.73 -3.53 -5.64
N TYR A 83 7.53 -3.55 -4.59
CA TYR A 83 8.81 -2.83 -4.54
C TYR A 83 9.86 -3.73 -3.91
N GLU A 84 11.10 -3.62 -4.39
CA GLU A 84 12.23 -4.31 -3.79
C GLU A 84 12.87 -3.45 -2.71
N THR A 85 13.22 -4.10 -1.60
CA THR A 85 13.88 -3.44 -0.48
C THR A 85 15.05 -4.29 0.00
N CYS A 86 15.85 -3.75 0.92
CA CYS A 86 16.94 -4.50 1.53
C CYS A 86 16.45 -5.71 2.38
N LYS A 87 15.16 -5.76 2.68
CA LYS A 87 14.52 -6.90 3.35
C LYS A 87 13.69 -7.76 2.40
N GLY A 88 13.89 -7.60 1.08
CA GLY A 88 13.15 -8.31 0.06
C GLY A 88 11.94 -7.53 -0.44
N LYS A 89 11.05 -8.25 -1.10
CA LYS A 89 9.87 -7.64 -1.72
C LYS A 89 8.86 -7.21 -0.68
N ILE A 90 8.29 -6.03 -0.89
CA ILE A 90 7.10 -5.58 -0.16
C ILE A 90 5.97 -5.32 -1.15
N TRP A 91 4.73 -5.45 -0.66
CA TRP A 91 3.52 -5.07 -1.40
C TRP A 91 2.87 -3.86 -0.75
N ILE A 92 2.29 -3.00 -1.59
CA ILE A 92 1.42 -1.92 -1.14
C ILE A 92 0.08 -2.12 -1.84
N ILE A 93 -0.99 -2.20 -1.04
CA ILE A 93 -2.32 -2.56 -1.52
C ILE A 93 -3.31 -1.51 -1.03
N THR A 94 -4.13 -0.99 -1.93
CA THR A 94 -5.25 -0.12 -1.57
C THR A 94 -6.56 -0.83 -1.90
N ASN A 95 -7.44 -0.94 -0.92
CA ASN A 95 -8.75 -1.52 -1.12
C ASN A 95 -9.79 -0.88 -0.20
N ARG A 96 -11.05 -1.06 -0.57
CA ARG A 96 -12.16 -0.60 0.26
C ARG A 96 -12.27 -1.46 1.53
N ILE A 97 -12.44 -0.82 2.68
CA ILE A 97 -12.45 -1.47 3.98
C ILE A 97 -13.82 -1.51 4.64
N SER A 98 -14.82 -0.88 4.04
CA SER A 98 -16.21 -0.94 4.52
C SER A 98 -17.14 -0.97 3.32
N GLU A 99 -18.45 -1.00 3.58
CA GLU A 99 -19.46 -0.96 2.51
C GLU A 99 -19.66 0.45 1.97
N ASN A 100 -19.11 1.47 2.63
CA ASN A 100 -19.21 2.84 2.16
C ASN A 100 -18.25 3.10 1.01
N ALA A 101 -18.73 3.71 -0.05
CA ALA A 101 -17.90 4.09 -1.19
C ALA A 101 -16.80 5.06 -0.74
N GLY A 102 -15.60 4.85 -1.24
CA GLY A 102 -14.45 5.68 -0.91
C GLY A 102 -13.81 5.45 0.45
N ASP A 103 -14.33 4.51 1.24
CA ASP A 103 -13.74 4.16 2.54
C ASP A 103 -12.62 3.14 2.34
N ASN A 104 -11.42 3.63 2.07
CA ASN A 104 -10.27 2.83 1.68
C ASN A 104 -9.21 2.76 2.77
N ALA A 105 -8.35 1.72 2.67
CA ALA A 105 -7.08 1.67 3.39
C ALA A 105 -5.98 1.24 2.43
N THR A 106 -4.78 1.77 2.67
CA THR A 106 -3.56 1.38 1.97
C THR A 106 -2.66 0.66 2.97
N THR A 107 -2.32 -0.57 2.66
CA THR A 107 -1.55 -1.45 3.55
C THR A 107 -0.21 -1.79 2.93
N VAL A 108 0.87 -1.60 3.70
CA VAL A 108 2.20 -2.11 3.36
C VAL A 108 2.40 -3.44 4.07
N CYS A 109 2.77 -4.48 3.34
CA CYS A 109 2.99 -5.81 3.90
C CYS A 109 4.12 -6.54 3.18
N PHE A 110 4.67 -7.55 3.86
CA PHE A 110 5.46 -8.56 3.16
C PHE A 110 4.50 -9.53 2.45
N PRO A 111 4.89 -10.14 1.32
CA PRO A 111 4.00 -11.08 0.62
C PRO A 111 3.51 -12.22 1.50
N SER A 112 4.33 -12.67 2.47
CA SER A 112 3.98 -13.75 3.39
C SER A 112 2.90 -13.38 4.42
N GLU A 113 2.61 -12.09 4.57
CA GLU A 113 1.62 -11.61 5.53
C GLU A 113 0.24 -11.41 4.91
N ARG A 114 0.13 -11.67 3.64
CA ARG A 114 -1.11 -11.46 2.92
C ARG A 114 -2.10 -12.62 3.06
#